data_26ce02116c93eae4c82cade5a345133e
#
_entry.id   26ce02116c93eae4c82cade5a345133e
#
_cell.length_a   1.000
_cell.length_b   1.000
_cell.length_c   1.000
_cell.angle_alpha   90.00
_cell.angle_beta   90.00
_cell.angle_gamma   90.00
#
_symmetry.space_group_name_H-M   'P 1'
#
loop_
_entity.id
_entity.type
_entity.pdbx_description
1 polymer ?
#
loop_
_entity_poly.entity_id
_entity_poly.type
_entity_poly.pdbx_seq_one_letter_code
_entity_poly.pdbx_strand_id
1 'polypeptide(L)'
;MIAHDRTRLIDLLAFAFLNLSPNFGVFCFRRSVLKKNDTVTLDIIAMSAEGSGIGRVDDTVVFVPFSAVGDRVEALIVKVKKSFCFGKLIRIISPSKDRVEPDCPVFSKCGGCAFRHISYEAELEIKRRRVEDCIRRIGGLAAKVHDVCSDGRTDSYRNKSQYPVGRDEFGALSGFYALHSHRIIECERCRLLPKEFDVIRKCVLDFMKKAKIAPYDEQTGRGVMRHIYLRKSAHTGQIMICAVINADGLSDEQGFVEAVTAADNSVSTVLLNINKERSNVILGSETRTIFGSGYITDRLCGMDFQIAAGSFFQVNRNMAQLLYEKSRSLCEPSGKTVLDLYCGAGTIGLTMAESAKRVIGVEIVPQAVEDAVKNAERNGIDNAEFICGSAPDAAAALLERGIKADAVIVDPPRKGLTPELIDTIASGFAPERIVYISCDPATLARDLKQFSSLGYSVDDVYPFDLFPRTSHVETVCLLSKLHEAKHHINVKVDMDELELTSAEAKATYKEIEEWVQEHYGFHVTNLNIAQVKQKHGIIERENYNKPKSENNRQPGCPEEKVKAIEDALRHFQMI
;
A
#
# COMPACT_ATOMS: atom_id res chain seq x y z
N MET A 1 -1.58 19.98 4.91
CA MET A 1 -0.88 19.33 6.04
C MET A 1 -0.63 17.84 5.74
N ILE A 2 -0.16 17.52 4.52
CA ILE A 2 0.07 16.14 4.01
C ILE A 2 1.55 15.90 3.63
N ALA A 3 2.40 16.92 3.69
CA ALA A 3 3.80 16.83 3.22
C ALA A 3 4.82 16.34 4.29
N HIS A 4 4.44 16.24 5.56
CA HIS A 4 5.41 15.94 6.64
C HIS A 4 5.49 14.45 7.03
N ASP A 5 4.52 13.62 6.66
CA ASP A 5 4.46 12.21 7.12
C ASP A 5 5.15 11.21 6.16
N ARG A 6 5.44 11.63 4.91
CA ARG A 6 6.11 10.77 3.93
C ARG A 6 7.60 10.52 4.22
N THR A 7 8.24 11.39 5.00
CA THR A 7 9.68 11.28 5.29
C THR A 7 10.00 10.15 6.29
N ARG A 8 9.09 9.84 7.20
CA ARG A 8 9.27 8.79 8.22
C ARG A 8 9.16 7.36 7.66
N LEU A 9 8.31 7.16 6.65
CA LEU A 9 8.13 5.82 6.04
C LEU A 9 9.32 5.44 5.16
N ILE A 10 9.94 6.41 4.49
CA ILE A 10 11.16 6.22 3.68
C ILE A 10 12.36 5.89 4.58
N ASP A 11 12.45 6.50 5.77
CA ASP A 11 13.50 6.20 6.74
C ASP A 11 13.40 4.78 7.31
N LEU A 12 12.19 4.25 7.50
CA LEU A 12 11.97 2.87 7.97
C LEU A 12 12.33 1.82 6.90
N LEU A 13 12.04 2.08 5.63
CA LEU A 13 12.38 1.16 4.52
C LEU A 13 13.88 1.19 4.18
N ALA A 14 14.55 2.34 4.34
CA ALA A 14 16.01 2.42 4.20
C ALA A 14 16.74 1.61 5.29
N PHE A 15 16.16 1.52 6.50
CA PHE A 15 16.74 0.75 7.61
C PHE A 15 16.63 -0.78 7.42
N ALA A 16 15.60 -1.25 6.70
CA ALA A 16 15.37 -2.68 6.45
C ALA A 16 16.38 -3.31 5.45
N PHE A 17 17.04 -2.50 4.63
CA PHE A 17 18.04 -2.97 3.66
C PHE A 17 19.50 -3.01 4.20
N LEU A 18 19.72 -2.64 5.46
CA LEU A 18 21.08 -2.47 6.01
C LEU A 18 21.77 -3.75 6.51
N ASN A 19 21.13 -4.93 6.49
CA ASN A 19 21.71 -6.15 7.02
C ASN A 19 21.84 -7.26 5.98
N LEU A 20 22.88 -7.18 5.14
CA LEU A 20 23.37 -8.35 4.39
C LEU A 20 24.90 -8.38 4.41
N SER A 21 25.40 -9.40 5.13
CA SER A 21 26.68 -10.10 5.03
C SER A 21 27.96 -9.42 5.55
N PRO A 22 28.65 -10.03 6.52
CA PRO A 22 30.02 -9.69 6.89
C PRO A 22 30.99 -10.66 6.21
N ASN A 23 31.83 -10.15 5.31
CA ASN A 23 33.21 -10.61 5.13
C ASN A 23 33.85 -9.80 4.02
N PHE A 24 34.74 -8.86 4.38
CA PHE A 24 35.99 -8.63 3.67
C PHE A 24 36.89 -7.68 4.48
N GLY A 25 38.18 -7.94 4.41
CA GLY A 25 39.26 -7.39 5.19
C GLY A 25 39.37 -5.86 5.24
N VAL A 26 40.01 -5.43 6.31
CA VAL A 26 40.29 -4.03 6.63
C VAL A 26 41.13 -3.38 5.51
N PHE A 27 40.45 -2.70 4.60
CA PHE A 27 41.01 -1.58 3.84
C PHE A 27 40.34 -0.32 4.31
N CYS A 28 41.13 0.58 4.89
CA CYS A 28 40.68 1.92 5.30
C CYS A 28 40.41 2.76 4.03
N PHE A 29 39.24 2.52 3.39
CA PHE A 29 38.73 3.40 2.35
C PHE A 29 38.08 4.62 3.01
N ARG A 30 38.59 5.81 2.74
CA ARG A 30 37.86 7.06 2.97
C ARG A 30 36.46 6.88 2.34
N ARG A 31 35.39 6.90 3.15
CA ARG A 31 34.02 6.96 2.66
C ARG A 31 33.94 8.15 1.70
N SER A 32 33.78 7.89 0.42
CA SER A 32 33.45 8.93 -0.55
C SER A 32 32.02 9.33 -0.28
N VAL A 33 31.82 10.46 0.41
CA VAL A 33 30.48 11.00 0.65
C VAL A 33 29.98 11.52 -0.68
N LEU A 34 28.98 10.85 -1.27
CA LEU A 34 28.33 11.29 -2.50
C LEU A 34 27.82 12.72 -2.34
N LYS A 35 28.05 13.56 -3.36
CA LYS A 35 27.62 14.95 -3.42
C LYS A 35 26.60 15.16 -4.54
N LYS A 36 25.81 16.22 -4.41
CA LYS A 36 24.97 16.66 -5.51
C LYS A 36 25.83 16.97 -6.75
N ASN A 37 25.37 16.55 -7.91
CA ASN A 37 26.01 16.62 -9.23
C ASN A 37 27.15 15.59 -9.46
N ASP A 38 27.40 14.68 -8.52
CA ASP A 38 28.27 13.54 -8.83
C ASP A 38 27.60 12.63 -9.86
N THR A 39 28.39 12.11 -10.79
CA THR A 39 27.95 11.06 -11.72
C THR A 39 28.47 9.72 -11.22
N VAL A 40 27.58 8.75 -11.08
CA VAL A 40 27.88 7.42 -10.51
C VAL A 40 27.41 6.32 -11.44
N THR A 41 28.16 5.21 -11.45
CA THR A 41 27.73 3.95 -12.08
C THR A 41 27.31 2.97 -11.00
N LEU A 42 26.12 2.37 -11.16
CA LEU A 42 25.61 1.40 -10.20
C LEU A 42 24.72 0.34 -10.86
N ASP A 43 24.64 -0.82 -10.21
CA ASP A 43 23.73 -1.89 -10.60
C ASP A 43 22.42 -1.74 -9.83
N ILE A 44 21.29 -1.91 -10.53
CA ILE A 44 19.95 -1.83 -9.94
C ILE A 44 19.57 -3.22 -9.43
N ILE A 45 19.43 -3.34 -8.11
CA ILE A 45 19.24 -4.63 -7.42
C ILE A 45 17.82 -4.84 -6.89
N ALA A 46 17.03 -3.77 -6.75
CA ALA A 46 15.67 -3.82 -6.24
C ALA A 46 14.83 -2.66 -6.77
N MET A 47 13.54 -2.64 -6.41
CA MET A 47 12.59 -1.57 -6.75
C MET A 47 11.97 -0.98 -5.48
N SER A 48 11.86 0.35 -5.44
CA SER A 48 11.19 1.06 -4.33
C SER A 48 9.67 0.96 -4.42
N ALA A 49 8.99 1.34 -3.34
CA ALA A 49 7.53 1.39 -3.28
C ALA A 49 6.92 2.34 -4.32
N GLU A 50 7.64 3.38 -4.74
CA GLU A 50 7.21 4.34 -5.76
C GLU A 50 7.61 3.95 -7.18
N GLY A 51 8.32 2.81 -7.37
CA GLY A 51 8.75 2.33 -8.68
C GLY A 51 10.07 2.93 -9.17
N SER A 52 10.91 3.45 -8.27
CA SER A 52 12.29 3.80 -8.59
C SER A 52 13.21 2.60 -8.36
N GLY A 53 14.14 2.36 -9.28
CA GLY A 53 15.18 1.36 -9.07
C GLY A 53 16.08 1.72 -7.88
N ILE A 54 16.54 0.72 -7.17
CA ILE A 54 17.44 0.84 -6.01
C ILE A 54 18.76 0.19 -6.35
N GLY A 55 19.84 0.96 -6.22
CA GLY A 55 21.20 0.44 -6.25
C GLY A 55 22.03 1.00 -5.10
N ARG A 56 23.30 0.64 -5.05
CA ARG A 56 24.25 1.13 -4.04
C ARG A 56 25.53 1.62 -4.70
N VAL A 57 26.05 2.69 -4.14
CA VAL A 57 27.42 3.15 -4.40
C VAL A 57 28.11 3.15 -3.04
N ASP A 58 29.10 2.30 -2.88
CA ASP A 58 29.65 1.92 -1.59
C ASP A 58 28.52 1.50 -0.63
N ASP A 59 28.38 2.12 0.53
CA ASP A 59 27.28 1.85 1.49
C ASP A 59 26.04 2.73 1.28
N THR A 60 26.05 3.66 0.31
CA THR A 60 24.97 4.62 0.12
C THR A 60 23.92 4.08 -0.85
N VAL A 61 22.67 4.05 -0.43
CA VAL A 61 21.52 3.69 -1.27
C VAL A 61 21.21 4.83 -2.23
N VAL A 62 21.00 4.50 -3.51
CA VAL A 62 20.63 5.46 -4.55
C VAL A 62 19.35 5.01 -5.24
N PHE A 63 18.35 5.88 -5.24
CA PHE A 63 17.08 5.69 -5.94
C PHE A 63 17.16 6.31 -7.34
N VAL A 64 16.91 5.51 -8.38
CA VAL A 64 17.00 5.93 -9.78
C VAL A 64 15.67 5.65 -10.49
N PRO A 65 14.82 6.67 -10.72
CA PRO A 65 13.59 6.48 -11.50
C PRO A 65 13.87 5.99 -12.92
N PHE A 66 12.91 5.23 -13.48
CA PHE A 66 12.95 4.68 -14.85
C PHE A 66 14.08 3.67 -15.12
N SER A 67 14.72 3.16 -14.07
CA SER A 67 15.62 2.01 -14.17
C SER A 67 14.91 0.71 -13.81
N ALA A 68 15.40 -0.42 -14.31
CA ALA A 68 14.86 -1.76 -14.08
C ALA A 68 15.81 -2.58 -13.22
N VAL A 69 15.29 -3.55 -12.45
CA VAL A 69 16.13 -4.50 -11.72
C VAL A 69 16.98 -5.29 -12.74
N GLY A 70 18.30 -5.34 -12.49
CA GLY A 70 19.28 -5.93 -13.42
C GLY A 70 19.89 -4.96 -14.42
N ASP A 71 19.47 -3.69 -14.47
CA ASP A 71 20.19 -2.66 -15.21
C ASP A 71 21.51 -2.32 -14.54
N ARG A 72 22.54 -2.07 -15.35
CA ARG A 72 23.71 -1.27 -14.97
C ARG A 72 23.56 0.11 -15.56
N VAL A 73 23.53 1.13 -14.71
CA VAL A 73 23.22 2.50 -15.14
C VAL A 73 24.26 3.50 -14.73
N GLU A 74 24.33 4.60 -15.48
CA GLU A 74 24.98 5.84 -15.07
C GLU A 74 23.90 6.83 -14.62
N ALA A 75 24.06 7.39 -13.42
CA ALA A 75 23.09 8.29 -12.81
C ALA A 75 23.76 9.56 -12.26
N LEU A 76 23.12 10.72 -12.43
CA LEU A 76 23.51 11.99 -11.83
C LEU A 76 22.83 12.12 -10.47
N ILE A 77 23.58 12.33 -9.40
CA ILE A 77 23.04 12.57 -8.06
C ILE A 77 22.39 13.95 -8.01
N VAL A 78 21.07 13.98 -7.89
CA VAL A 78 20.28 15.24 -7.87
C VAL A 78 19.93 15.70 -6.47
N LYS A 79 19.89 14.76 -5.49
CA LYS A 79 19.58 15.08 -4.09
C LYS A 79 20.25 14.09 -3.15
N VAL A 80 20.92 14.62 -2.12
CA VAL A 80 21.57 13.85 -1.06
C VAL A 80 20.77 14.01 0.23
N LYS A 81 20.47 12.88 0.89
CA LYS A 81 19.89 12.79 2.23
C LYS A 81 20.88 12.13 3.19
N LYS A 82 20.58 12.10 4.48
CA LYS A 82 21.49 11.54 5.50
C LYS A 82 21.84 10.07 5.26
N SER A 83 20.88 9.25 4.78
CA SER A 83 21.00 7.79 4.62
C SER A 83 20.88 7.30 3.18
N PHE A 84 20.50 8.16 2.23
CA PHE A 84 20.30 7.78 0.83
C PHE A 84 20.40 8.97 -0.12
N CYS A 85 20.47 8.69 -1.42
CA CYS A 85 20.51 9.69 -2.49
C CYS A 85 19.42 9.44 -3.53
N PHE A 86 19.07 10.47 -4.30
CA PHE A 86 18.29 10.35 -5.52
C PHE A 86 19.18 10.62 -6.71
N GLY A 87 19.15 9.71 -7.68
CA GLY A 87 19.85 9.80 -8.96
C GLY A 87 18.87 10.04 -10.11
N LYS A 88 19.27 10.87 -11.07
CA LYS A 88 18.59 10.98 -12.37
C LYS A 88 19.31 10.06 -13.34
N LEU A 89 18.58 9.13 -13.96
CA LEU A 89 19.11 8.25 -15.00
C LEU A 89 19.68 9.10 -16.15
N ILE A 90 20.97 8.92 -16.46
CA ILE A 90 21.66 9.54 -17.61
C ILE A 90 21.59 8.57 -18.79
N ARG A 91 22.10 7.34 -18.60
CA ARG A 91 22.08 6.29 -19.62
C ARG A 91 22.10 4.91 -18.98
N ILE A 92 21.66 3.94 -19.75
CA ILE A 92 21.74 2.51 -19.42
C ILE A 92 23.03 2.00 -20.06
N ILE A 93 23.93 1.45 -19.23
CA ILE A 93 25.21 0.87 -19.69
C ILE A 93 24.98 -0.55 -20.17
N SER A 94 24.24 -1.35 -19.37
CA SER A 94 23.81 -2.70 -19.71
C SER A 94 22.34 -2.84 -19.32
N PRO A 95 21.44 -3.12 -20.26
CA PRO A 95 20.02 -3.27 -19.97
C PRO A 95 19.73 -4.58 -19.26
N SER A 96 18.75 -4.55 -18.37
CA SER A 96 18.10 -5.76 -17.85
C SER A 96 17.44 -6.55 -18.96
N LYS A 97 17.39 -7.88 -18.80
CA LYS A 97 16.62 -8.77 -19.71
C LYS A 97 15.11 -8.47 -19.69
N ASP A 98 14.63 -7.88 -18.61
CA ASP A 98 13.22 -7.57 -18.39
C ASP A 98 12.81 -6.20 -18.95
N ARG A 99 13.76 -5.46 -19.58
CA ARG A 99 13.44 -4.20 -20.23
C ARG A 99 12.62 -4.39 -21.50
N VAL A 100 11.66 -3.46 -21.66
CA VAL A 100 10.89 -3.30 -22.92
C VAL A 100 10.88 -1.83 -23.31
N GLU A 101 10.69 -1.55 -24.58
CA GLU A 101 10.52 -0.17 -25.06
C GLU A 101 9.15 0.35 -24.59
N PRO A 102 9.08 1.51 -23.92
CA PRO A 102 7.80 2.07 -23.48
C PRO A 102 6.92 2.44 -24.67
N ASP A 103 5.72 1.90 -24.71
CA ASP A 103 4.71 2.13 -25.75
C ASP A 103 3.90 3.42 -25.57
N CYS A 104 4.27 4.27 -24.62
CA CYS A 104 3.68 5.57 -24.33
C CYS A 104 4.70 6.68 -24.53
N PRO A 105 4.48 7.61 -25.48
CA PRO A 105 5.47 8.65 -25.82
C PRO A 105 5.72 9.67 -24.71
N VAL A 106 4.82 9.74 -23.73
CA VAL A 106 4.94 10.66 -22.57
C VAL A 106 5.31 9.94 -21.27
N PHE A 107 5.68 8.66 -21.32
CA PHE A 107 5.96 7.85 -20.13
C PHE A 107 6.97 8.50 -19.19
N SER A 108 8.09 8.99 -19.70
CA SER A 108 9.14 9.61 -18.88
C SER A 108 8.79 11.00 -18.33
N LYS A 109 7.68 11.59 -18.79
CA LYS A 109 7.23 12.95 -18.42
C LYS A 109 5.98 12.93 -17.56
N CYS A 110 5.06 11.98 -17.82
CA CYS A 110 3.79 11.80 -17.11
C CYS A 110 4.00 11.03 -15.80
N GLY A 111 3.32 11.46 -14.73
CA GLY A 111 3.36 10.80 -13.41
C GLY A 111 2.42 9.60 -13.25
N GLY A 112 1.72 9.18 -14.33
CA GLY A 112 0.65 8.16 -14.22
C GLY A 112 1.11 6.71 -14.20
N CYS A 113 2.28 6.39 -14.77
CA CYS A 113 2.83 5.03 -14.86
C CYS A 113 4.25 4.96 -14.30
N ALA A 114 4.58 3.83 -13.66
CA ALA A 114 5.91 3.55 -13.12
C ALA A 114 6.66 2.47 -13.92
N PHE A 115 5.96 1.50 -14.54
CA PHE A 115 6.54 0.25 -15.01
C PHE A 115 6.36 -0.06 -16.52
N ARG A 116 6.06 0.94 -17.38
CA ARG A 116 5.95 0.69 -18.84
C ARG A 116 7.28 0.38 -19.54
N HIS A 117 8.39 0.50 -18.85
CA HIS A 117 9.74 0.21 -19.36
C HIS A 117 10.23 -1.20 -18.98
N ILE A 118 9.40 -2.01 -18.34
CA ILE A 118 9.69 -3.41 -18.00
C ILE A 118 8.56 -4.33 -18.47
N SER A 119 8.89 -5.61 -18.63
CA SER A 119 7.90 -6.64 -18.97
C SER A 119 6.82 -6.75 -17.89
N TYR A 120 5.64 -7.24 -18.27
CA TYR A 120 4.55 -7.33 -17.30
C TYR A 120 4.82 -8.41 -16.25
N GLU A 121 5.48 -9.48 -16.63
CA GLU A 121 5.91 -10.57 -15.76
C GLU A 121 6.87 -10.05 -14.68
N ALA A 122 7.85 -9.22 -15.07
CA ALA A 122 8.78 -8.59 -14.14
C ALA A 122 8.05 -7.60 -13.19
N GLU A 123 7.06 -6.86 -13.69
CA GLU A 123 6.21 -5.99 -12.86
C GLU A 123 5.47 -6.79 -11.79
N LEU A 124 4.84 -7.92 -12.15
CA LEU A 124 4.11 -8.78 -11.21
C LEU A 124 5.06 -9.34 -10.13
N GLU A 125 6.25 -9.78 -10.52
CA GLU A 125 7.25 -10.29 -9.58
C GLU A 125 7.76 -9.20 -8.63
N ILE A 126 7.96 -7.97 -9.09
CA ILE A 126 8.31 -6.82 -8.24
C ILE A 126 7.20 -6.56 -7.21
N LYS A 127 5.93 -6.60 -7.61
CA LYS A 127 4.79 -6.41 -6.72
C LYS A 127 4.70 -7.54 -5.68
N ARG A 128 4.87 -8.80 -6.10
CA ARG A 128 4.88 -9.96 -5.22
C ARG A 128 5.98 -9.84 -4.15
N ARG A 129 7.22 -9.57 -4.57
CA ARG A 129 8.37 -9.40 -3.67
C ARG A 129 8.17 -8.25 -2.69
N ARG A 130 7.57 -7.15 -3.13
CA ARG A 130 7.25 -6.03 -2.24
C ARG A 130 6.30 -6.47 -1.12
N VAL A 131 5.24 -7.22 -1.43
CA VAL A 131 4.33 -7.75 -0.41
C VAL A 131 5.06 -8.70 0.53
N GLU A 132 5.83 -9.65 -0.01
CA GLU A 132 6.62 -10.62 0.78
C GLU A 132 7.61 -9.94 1.73
N ASP A 133 8.35 -8.93 1.25
CA ASP A 133 9.28 -8.16 2.08
C ASP A 133 8.58 -7.41 3.20
N CYS A 134 7.39 -6.83 2.96
CA CYS A 134 6.60 -6.16 3.99
C CYS A 134 6.11 -7.15 5.05
N ILE A 135 5.51 -8.26 4.64
CA ILE A 135 5.00 -9.31 5.55
C ILE A 135 6.12 -9.85 6.43
N ARG A 136 7.27 -10.20 5.83
CA ARG A 136 8.39 -10.77 6.55
C ARG A 136 9.13 -9.76 7.43
N ARG A 137 9.47 -8.56 6.91
CA ARG A 137 10.36 -7.61 7.60
C ARG A 137 9.63 -6.67 8.54
N ILE A 138 8.44 -6.22 8.20
CA ILE A 138 7.63 -5.31 9.02
C ILE A 138 6.70 -6.13 9.93
N GLY A 139 5.98 -7.09 9.35
CA GLY A 139 5.08 -7.96 10.08
C GLY A 139 5.79 -8.95 10.99
N GLY A 140 6.99 -9.42 10.62
CA GLY A 140 7.66 -10.53 11.31
C GLY A 140 6.92 -11.86 11.14
N LEU A 141 6.11 -11.98 10.07
CA LEU A 141 5.23 -13.12 9.83
C LEU A 141 5.81 -14.05 8.75
N ALA A 142 5.57 -15.36 8.92
CA ALA A 142 5.99 -16.40 7.98
C ALA A 142 4.86 -16.80 7.00
N ALA A 143 3.89 -15.92 6.76
CA ALA A 143 2.77 -16.17 5.85
C ALA A 143 3.24 -16.36 4.40
N LYS A 144 2.60 -17.28 3.69
CA LYS A 144 2.87 -17.54 2.27
C LYS A 144 2.27 -16.43 1.42
N VAL A 145 3.11 -15.75 0.65
CA VAL A 145 2.66 -14.78 -0.35
C VAL A 145 2.52 -15.48 -1.69
N HIS A 146 1.29 -15.50 -2.22
CA HIS A 146 0.96 -16.10 -3.51
C HIS A 146 1.44 -15.22 -4.67
N ASP A 147 1.41 -15.78 -5.87
CA ASP A 147 1.63 -15.02 -7.09
C ASP A 147 0.56 -13.94 -7.23
N VAL A 148 0.93 -12.82 -7.88
CA VAL A 148 0.02 -11.70 -8.06
C VAL A 148 -1.10 -12.10 -9.02
N CYS A 149 -2.34 -12.05 -8.55
CA CYS A 149 -3.51 -12.28 -9.38
C CYS A 149 -3.66 -11.15 -10.41
N SER A 150 -3.82 -11.51 -11.67
CA SER A 150 -3.95 -10.59 -12.79
C SER A 150 -4.86 -11.19 -13.87
N ASP A 151 -5.63 -10.36 -14.59
CA ASP A 151 -6.39 -10.75 -15.79
C ASP A 151 -5.57 -10.59 -17.09
N GLY A 152 -4.29 -10.23 -16.98
CA GLY A 152 -3.38 -10.01 -18.10
C GLY A 152 -3.56 -8.69 -18.84
N ARG A 153 -4.57 -7.88 -18.52
CA ARG A 153 -4.83 -6.60 -19.19
C ARG A 153 -4.03 -5.49 -18.59
N THR A 154 -3.15 -4.91 -19.37
CA THR A 154 -2.34 -3.76 -18.94
C THR A 154 -2.85 -2.43 -19.49
N ASP A 155 -3.77 -2.46 -20.44
CA ASP A 155 -4.31 -1.30 -21.13
C ASP A 155 -5.84 -1.22 -21.03
N SER A 156 -6.38 -0.02 -21.14
CA SER A 156 -7.82 0.31 -21.16
C SER A 156 -8.63 -0.30 -19.99
N TYR A 157 -7.99 -0.53 -18.86
CA TYR A 157 -8.62 -1.12 -17.69
C TYR A 157 -9.29 -0.08 -16.76
N ARG A 158 -8.81 1.19 -16.79
CA ARG A 158 -9.33 2.24 -15.90
C ARG A 158 -10.63 2.78 -16.44
N ASN A 159 -11.68 2.66 -15.64
CA ASN A 159 -13.02 3.16 -15.96
C ASN A 159 -13.23 4.64 -15.60
N LYS A 160 -12.22 5.31 -15.00
CA LYS A 160 -12.33 6.70 -14.52
C LYS A 160 -11.08 7.51 -14.84
N SER A 161 -11.27 8.75 -15.26
CA SER A 161 -10.21 9.75 -15.39
C SER A 161 -10.64 11.10 -14.84
N GLN A 162 -9.67 11.85 -14.34
CA GLN A 162 -9.81 13.22 -13.86
C GLN A 162 -8.70 14.03 -14.53
N TYR A 163 -9.00 14.60 -15.70
CA TYR A 163 -8.03 15.34 -16.47
C TYR A 163 -7.97 16.82 -15.99
N PRO A 164 -6.85 17.30 -15.45
CA PRO A 164 -6.69 18.73 -15.24
C PRO A 164 -6.72 19.49 -16.56
N VAL A 165 -7.30 20.68 -16.51
CA VAL A 165 -7.32 21.63 -17.64
C VAL A 165 -6.49 22.83 -17.30
N GLY A 166 -5.57 23.18 -18.18
CA GLY A 166 -4.67 24.31 -18.03
C GLY A 166 -4.50 25.08 -19.33
N ARG A 167 -3.49 25.92 -19.38
CA ARG A 167 -3.14 26.75 -20.55
C ARG A 167 -1.66 26.69 -20.85
N ASP A 168 -1.33 26.71 -22.14
CA ASP A 168 -0.01 27.04 -22.65
C ASP A 168 -0.07 28.20 -23.64
N GLU A 169 0.98 28.41 -24.40
CA GLU A 169 1.08 29.45 -25.44
C GLU A 169 0.12 29.24 -26.63
N PHE A 170 -0.35 28.00 -26.84
CA PHE A 170 -1.26 27.62 -27.93
C PHE A 170 -2.77 27.62 -27.49
N GLY A 171 -3.05 27.72 -26.20
CA GLY A 171 -4.41 27.81 -25.69
C GLY A 171 -4.70 26.87 -24.52
N ALA A 172 -5.96 26.36 -24.47
CA ALA A 172 -6.35 25.38 -23.46
C ALA A 172 -5.75 24.01 -23.77
N LEU A 173 -5.15 23.37 -22.74
CA LEU A 173 -4.61 22.02 -22.82
C LEU A 173 -5.15 21.15 -21.68
N SER A 174 -5.10 19.84 -21.87
CA SER A 174 -5.52 18.87 -20.84
C SER A 174 -4.71 17.58 -20.98
N GLY A 175 -4.42 16.94 -19.86
CA GLY A 175 -3.62 15.72 -19.82
C GLY A 175 -3.48 15.21 -18.39
N PHE A 176 -2.25 14.88 -17.99
CA PHE A 176 -1.95 14.42 -16.63
C PHE A 176 -0.80 15.21 -16.04
N TYR A 177 -0.74 15.28 -14.73
CA TYR A 177 0.38 15.95 -14.06
C TYR A 177 1.70 15.20 -14.24
N ALA A 178 2.78 15.94 -14.43
CA ALA A 178 4.12 15.42 -14.31
C ALA A 178 4.39 14.96 -12.87
N LEU A 179 5.28 13.98 -12.71
CA LEU A 179 5.64 13.44 -11.40
C LEU A 179 6.12 14.58 -10.47
N HIS A 180 5.52 14.64 -9.27
CA HIS A 180 5.77 15.66 -8.23
C HIS A 180 5.58 17.12 -8.69
N SER A 181 4.69 17.37 -9.63
CA SER A 181 4.45 18.70 -10.21
C SER A 181 2.98 18.87 -10.61
N HIS A 182 2.51 20.11 -10.66
CA HIS A 182 1.21 20.48 -11.26
C HIS A 182 1.34 20.85 -12.75
N ARG A 183 2.51 20.64 -13.35
CA ARG A 183 2.67 20.84 -14.79
C ARG A 183 1.92 19.77 -15.56
N ILE A 184 0.97 20.18 -16.38
CA ILE A 184 0.19 19.27 -17.22
C ILE A 184 1.05 18.77 -18.38
N ILE A 185 1.08 17.46 -18.55
CA ILE A 185 1.67 16.78 -19.71
C ILE A 185 0.51 16.38 -20.60
N GLU A 186 0.43 17.01 -21.75
CA GLU A 186 -0.52 16.62 -22.78
C GLU A 186 -0.21 15.21 -23.26
N CYS A 187 -1.24 14.39 -23.35
CA CYS A 187 -1.17 13.03 -23.83
C CYS A 187 -2.28 12.82 -24.85
N GLU A 188 -1.92 12.61 -26.11
CA GLU A 188 -2.87 12.41 -27.17
C GLU A 188 -3.77 11.20 -26.87
N ARG A 189 -3.17 10.10 -26.38
CA ARG A 189 -3.85 8.90 -25.96
C ARG A 189 -3.23 8.29 -24.71
N CYS A 190 -4.03 8.16 -23.64
CA CYS A 190 -3.62 7.43 -22.46
C CYS A 190 -3.96 5.94 -22.62
N ARG A 191 -2.94 5.08 -22.62
CA ARG A 191 -3.11 3.62 -22.80
C ARG A 191 -3.93 2.98 -21.68
N LEU A 192 -3.93 3.54 -20.47
CA LEU A 192 -4.66 3.01 -19.33
C LEU A 192 -6.19 3.19 -19.45
N LEU A 193 -6.64 4.12 -20.28
CA LEU A 193 -8.03 4.59 -20.37
C LEU A 193 -8.72 4.11 -21.64
N PRO A 194 -10.07 4.02 -21.64
CA PRO A 194 -10.87 3.83 -22.85
C PRO A 194 -10.60 4.92 -23.89
N LYS A 195 -10.56 4.51 -25.15
CA LYS A 195 -10.30 5.44 -26.28
C LYS A 195 -11.32 6.59 -26.38
N GLU A 196 -12.55 6.34 -25.98
CA GLU A 196 -13.65 7.29 -25.98
C GLU A 196 -13.32 8.51 -25.10
N PHE A 197 -12.54 8.33 -24.03
CA PHE A 197 -12.15 9.43 -23.14
C PHE A 197 -11.27 10.46 -23.84
N ASP A 198 -10.39 10.03 -24.74
CA ASP A 198 -9.56 10.96 -25.49
C ASP A 198 -10.38 11.76 -26.51
N VAL A 199 -11.38 11.12 -27.16
CA VAL A 199 -12.33 11.78 -28.09
C VAL A 199 -13.14 12.84 -27.35
N ILE A 200 -13.73 12.48 -26.21
CA ILE A 200 -14.55 13.40 -25.41
C ILE A 200 -13.70 14.54 -24.86
N ARG A 201 -12.50 14.25 -24.32
CA ARG A 201 -11.57 15.27 -23.82
C ARG A 201 -11.23 16.31 -24.91
N LYS A 202 -10.94 15.85 -26.12
CA LYS A 202 -10.67 16.75 -27.25
C LYS A 202 -11.90 17.59 -27.61
N CYS A 203 -13.08 16.98 -27.66
CA CYS A 203 -14.34 17.69 -27.92
C CYS A 203 -14.58 18.78 -26.87
N VAL A 204 -14.33 18.52 -25.58
CA VAL A 204 -14.47 19.52 -24.51
C VAL A 204 -13.49 20.69 -24.73
N LEU A 205 -12.24 20.44 -25.09
CA LEU A 205 -11.26 21.50 -25.38
C LEU A 205 -11.68 22.34 -26.60
N ASP A 206 -12.17 21.70 -27.67
CA ASP A 206 -12.67 22.38 -28.87
C ASP A 206 -13.90 23.24 -28.53
N PHE A 207 -14.82 22.73 -27.70
CA PHE A 207 -15.97 23.51 -27.20
C PHE A 207 -15.50 24.71 -26.37
N MET A 208 -14.56 24.52 -25.43
CA MET A 208 -14.01 25.62 -24.64
C MET A 208 -13.43 26.73 -25.51
N LYS A 209 -12.71 26.37 -26.57
CA LYS A 209 -12.17 27.34 -27.54
C LYS A 209 -13.29 28.11 -28.25
N LYS A 210 -14.33 27.42 -28.75
CA LYS A 210 -15.48 28.01 -29.44
C LYS A 210 -16.28 28.91 -28.52
N ALA A 211 -16.60 28.47 -27.31
CA ALA A 211 -17.40 29.18 -26.32
C ALA A 211 -16.59 30.20 -25.50
N LYS A 212 -15.27 30.34 -25.77
CA LYS A 212 -14.31 31.21 -25.06
C LYS A 212 -14.28 30.95 -23.55
N ILE A 213 -14.40 29.70 -23.13
CA ILE A 213 -14.32 29.27 -21.73
C ILE A 213 -12.84 29.18 -21.34
N ALA A 214 -12.42 30.01 -20.37
CA ALA A 214 -11.02 30.03 -19.92
C ALA A 214 -10.70 28.83 -19.01
N PRO A 215 -9.54 28.16 -19.18
CA PRO A 215 -8.99 27.25 -18.21
C PRO A 215 -8.78 27.93 -16.86
N TYR A 216 -8.98 27.18 -15.77
CA TYR A 216 -8.68 27.65 -14.41
C TYR A 216 -7.18 27.70 -14.17
N ASP A 217 -6.73 28.78 -13.60
CA ASP A 217 -5.33 28.99 -13.19
C ASP A 217 -5.24 28.93 -11.67
N GLU A 218 -4.52 27.93 -11.16
CA GLU A 218 -4.37 27.68 -9.71
C GLU A 218 -3.63 28.83 -8.98
N GLN A 219 -2.76 29.57 -9.67
CA GLN A 219 -1.97 30.64 -9.07
C GLN A 219 -2.83 31.90 -8.86
N THR A 220 -3.59 32.28 -9.89
CA THR A 220 -4.42 33.48 -9.87
C THR A 220 -5.82 33.24 -9.31
N GLY A 221 -6.30 31.98 -9.34
CA GLY A 221 -7.67 31.61 -9.00
C GLY A 221 -8.71 32.06 -10.03
N ARG A 222 -8.28 32.40 -11.26
CA ARG A 222 -9.15 32.87 -12.36
C ARG A 222 -9.35 31.78 -13.40
N GLY A 223 -10.44 31.91 -14.16
CA GLY A 223 -10.83 30.92 -15.17
C GLY A 223 -11.99 30.05 -14.69
N VAL A 224 -12.54 29.24 -15.58
CA VAL A 224 -13.76 28.49 -15.37
C VAL A 224 -13.49 26.98 -15.30
N MET A 225 -12.97 26.37 -16.34
CA MET A 225 -12.79 24.91 -16.42
C MET A 225 -11.56 24.46 -15.64
N ARG A 226 -11.78 23.65 -14.59
CA ARG A 226 -10.72 23.08 -13.73
C ARG A 226 -10.32 21.68 -14.17
N HIS A 227 -11.31 20.78 -14.30
CA HIS A 227 -11.07 19.38 -14.66
C HIS A 227 -12.17 18.86 -15.58
N ILE A 228 -11.80 17.90 -16.41
CA ILE A 228 -12.71 17.04 -17.16
C ILE A 228 -12.72 15.69 -16.45
N TYR A 229 -13.82 15.38 -15.76
CA TYR A 229 -14.01 14.10 -15.11
C TYR A 229 -14.83 13.19 -16.03
N LEU A 230 -14.31 12.01 -16.32
CA LEU A 230 -14.95 10.99 -17.15
C LEU A 230 -15.04 9.67 -16.39
N ARG A 231 -16.16 8.99 -16.53
CA ARG A 231 -16.37 7.65 -16.00
C ARG A 231 -17.16 6.81 -17.00
N LYS A 232 -16.73 5.55 -17.18
CA LYS A 232 -17.39 4.61 -18.09
C LYS A 232 -17.78 3.34 -17.34
N SER A 233 -19.00 2.86 -17.55
CA SER A 233 -19.41 1.54 -17.11
C SER A 233 -18.82 0.48 -18.04
N ALA A 234 -18.24 -0.56 -17.45
CA ALA A 234 -17.73 -1.69 -18.20
C ALA A 234 -18.85 -2.63 -18.68
N HIS A 235 -19.97 -2.66 -17.94
CA HIS A 235 -21.11 -3.53 -18.25
C HIS A 235 -22.08 -2.90 -19.25
N THR A 236 -22.52 -1.66 -18.99
CA THR A 236 -23.54 -0.98 -19.82
C THR A 236 -22.93 -0.17 -20.96
N GLY A 237 -21.63 0.13 -20.91
CA GLY A 237 -20.97 1.06 -21.83
C GLY A 237 -21.28 2.54 -21.57
N GLN A 238 -22.20 2.88 -20.68
CA GLN A 238 -22.57 4.26 -20.33
C GLN A 238 -21.36 5.09 -19.94
N ILE A 239 -21.32 6.34 -20.44
CA ILE A 239 -20.29 7.31 -20.08
C ILE A 239 -20.93 8.49 -19.33
N MET A 240 -20.35 8.81 -18.19
CA MET A 240 -20.61 10.03 -17.43
C MET A 240 -19.52 11.05 -17.73
N ILE A 241 -19.94 12.28 -18.00
CA ILE A 241 -19.07 13.45 -18.08
C ILE A 241 -19.42 14.38 -16.93
N CYS A 242 -18.41 14.82 -16.19
CA CYS A 242 -18.58 15.86 -15.18
C CYS A 242 -17.54 16.96 -15.43
N ALA A 243 -18.01 18.13 -15.87
CA ALA A 243 -17.18 19.32 -15.98
C ALA A 243 -17.03 19.95 -14.59
N VAL A 244 -15.79 19.99 -14.08
CA VAL A 244 -15.47 20.64 -12.80
C VAL A 244 -15.12 22.09 -13.06
N ILE A 245 -15.91 23.01 -12.53
CA ILE A 245 -15.85 24.42 -12.86
C ILE A 245 -15.72 25.34 -11.64
N ASN A 246 -15.04 26.47 -11.84
CA ASN A 246 -14.91 27.57 -10.87
C ASN A 246 -15.94 28.68 -11.20
N ALA A 247 -17.20 28.30 -11.44
CA ALA A 247 -18.30 29.19 -11.77
C ALA A 247 -19.63 28.54 -11.37
N ASP A 248 -20.74 29.25 -11.41
CA ASP A 248 -22.08 28.72 -11.12
C ASP A 248 -22.69 27.94 -12.31
N GLY A 249 -22.08 28.07 -13.50
CA GLY A 249 -22.51 27.39 -14.71
C GLY A 249 -21.58 27.67 -15.89
N LEU A 250 -21.85 27.05 -17.02
CA LEU A 250 -21.21 27.37 -18.28
C LEU A 250 -22.06 28.41 -19.06
N SER A 251 -21.41 29.21 -19.88
CA SER A 251 -22.10 30.23 -20.71
C SER A 251 -23.07 29.65 -21.74
N ASP A 252 -22.86 28.38 -22.13
CA ASP A 252 -23.68 27.65 -23.10
C ASP A 252 -23.73 26.17 -22.69
N GLU A 253 -24.56 25.83 -21.70
CA GLU A 253 -24.69 24.44 -21.19
C GLU A 253 -25.35 23.52 -22.22
N GLN A 254 -26.35 24.03 -22.96
CA GLN A 254 -27.03 23.25 -23.99
C GLN A 254 -26.05 22.89 -25.13
N GLY A 255 -25.29 23.85 -25.64
CA GLY A 255 -24.27 23.59 -26.65
C GLY A 255 -23.13 22.66 -26.14
N PHE A 256 -22.83 22.71 -24.84
CA PHE A 256 -21.88 21.75 -24.22
C PHE A 256 -22.43 20.32 -24.26
N VAL A 257 -23.69 20.13 -23.85
CA VAL A 257 -24.36 18.82 -23.90
C VAL A 257 -24.43 18.29 -25.34
N GLU A 258 -24.85 19.11 -26.29
CA GLU A 258 -24.93 18.75 -27.71
C GLU A 258 -23.54 18.32 -28.26
N ALA A 259 -22.51 19.08 -27.95
CA ALA A 259 -21.16 18.78 -28.40
C ALA A 259 -20.66 17.41 -27.88
N VAL A 260 -20.80 17.15 -26.55
CA VAL A 260 -20.24 15.92 -25.96
C VAL A 260 -21.07 14.68 -26.27
N THR A 261 -22.38 14.79 -26.42
CA THR A 261 -23.25 13.69 -26.83
C THR A 261 -23.08 13.32 -28.31
N ALA A 262 -22.80 14.32 -29.16
CA ALA A 262 -22.43 14.09 -30.55
C ALA A 262 -21.03 13.47 -30.73
N ALA A 263 -20.13 13.71 -29.77
CA ALA A 263 -18.78 13.14 -29.81
C ALA A 263 -18.77 11.61 -29.54
N ASP A 264 -19.68 11.13 -28.68
CA ASP A 264 -19.83 9.69 -28.40
C ASP A 264 -21.25 9.39 -27.91
N ASN A 265 -21.94 8.51 -28.61
CA ASN A 265 -23.33 8.08 -28.33
C ASN A 265 -23.48 7.33 -27.00
N SER A 266 -22.39 6.88 -26.39
CA SER A 266 -22.38 6.23 -25.07
C SER A 266 -22.51 7.24 -23.92
N VAL A 267 -22.41 8.54 -24.18
CA VAL A 267 -22.62 9.58 -23.18
C VAL A 267 -24.07 9.58 -22.73
N SER A 268 -24.31 9.09 -21.51
CA SER A 268 -25.65 8.90 -20.93
C SER A 268 -25.98 9.97 -19.90
N THR A 269 -25.00 10.67 -19.35
CA THR A 269 -25.22 11.75 -18.40
C THR A 269 -24.07 12.77 -18.39
N VAL A 270 -24.46 14.06 -18.25
CA VAL A 270 -23.53 15.19 -18.15
C VAL A 270 -23.85 16.00 -16.91
N LEU A 271 -22.80 16.29 -16.15
CA LEU A 271 -22.84 16.98 -14.88
C LEU A 271 -21.96 18.24 -14.90
N LEU A 272 -22.33 19.22 -14.12
CA LEU A 272 -21.48 20.31 -13.68
C LEU A 272 -21.19 20.12 -12.19
N ASN A 273 -19.93 20.07 -11.82
CA ASN A 273 -19.51 20.11 -10.43
C ASN A 273 -18.87 21.47 -10.14
N ILE A 274 -19.43 22.17 -9.17
CA ILE A 274 -19.03 23.52 -8.81
C ILE A 274 -17.96 23.42 -7.73
N ASN A 275 -16.73 23.82 -8.08
CA ASN A 275 -15.61 23.85 -7.16
C ASN A 275 -14.90 25.21 -7.22
N LYS A 276 -15.26 26.11 -6.30
CA LYS A 276 -14.67 27.45 -6.16
C LYS A 276 -13.54 27.50 -5.13
N GLU A 277 -13.26 26.38 -4.46
CA GLU A 277 -12.24 26.33 -3.42
C GLU A 277 -10.82 26.31 -4.01
N ARG A 278 -9.89 26.99 -3.34
CA ARG A 278 -8.46 26.92 -3.63
C ARG A 278 -7.81 25.78 -2.88
N SER A 279 -8.18 24.55 -3.24
CA SER A 279 -7.68 23.33 -2.63
C SER A 279 -7.29 22.30 -3.70
N ASN A 280 -6.59 21.23 -3.28
CA ASN A 280 -6.26 20.10 -4.15
C ASN A 280 -7.43 19.12 -4.34
N VAL A 281 -8.59 19.41 -3.76
CA VAL A 281 -9.80 18.61 -3.92
C VAL A 281 -10.36 18.88 -5.31
N ILE A 282 -10.59 17.83 -6.09
CA ILE A 282 -11.02 17.95 -7.49
C ILE A 282 -12.52 18.26 -7.56
N LEU A 283 -13.35 17.45 -6.87
CA LEU A 283 -14.80 17.66 -6.86
C LEU A 283 -15.19 18.59 -5.70
N GLY A 284 -15.95 19.65 -6.01
CA GLY A 284 -16.60 20.47 -5.00
C GLY A 284 -17.84 19.76 -4.42
N SER A 285 -18.44 20.40 -3.42
CA SER A 285 -19.62 19.86 -2.71
C SER A 285 -20.91 19.87 -3.52
N GLU A 286 -21.02 20.77 -4.50
CA GLU A 286 -22.23 20.95 -5.32
C GLU A 286 -22.05 20.30 -6.69
N THR A 287 -23.03 19.45 -7.05
CA THR A 287 -23.08 18.80 -8.38
C THR A 287 -24.48 18.93 -8.96
N ARG A 288 -24.58 19.41 -10.18
CA ARG A 288 -25.84 19.60 -10.91
C ARG A 288 -25.84 18.76 -12.18
N THR A 289 -26.90 18.01 -12.41
CA THR A 289 -27.13 17.27 -13.66
C THR A 289 -27.69 18.20 -14.69
N ILE A 290 -27.08 18.28 -15.88
CA ILE A 290 -27.52 19.07 -17.02
C ILE A 290 -28.02 18.20 -18.18
N PHE A 291 -27.74 16.90 -18.15
CA PHE A 291 -28.27 15.92 -19.09
C PHE A 291 -28.26 14.51 -18.45
N GLY A 292 -29.32 13.73 -18.75
CA GLY A 292 -29.44 12.34 -18.31
C GLY A 292 -29.81 12.19 -16.83
N SER A 293 -29.44 11.04 -16.24
CA SER A 293 -29.87 10.62 -14.90
C SER A 293 -29.04 11.16 -13.74
N GLY A 294 -27.85 11.71 -14.00
CA GLY A 294 -26.89 12.10 -12.96
C GLY A 294 -25.98 10.95 -12.48
N TYR A 295 -26.18 9.73 -12.96
CA TYR A 295 -25.39 8.55 -12.62
C TYR A 295 -25.25 7.60 -13.81
N ILE A 296 -24.34 6.64 -13.70
CA ILE A 296 -24.24 5.47 -14.58
C ILE A 296 -24.44 4.21 -13.76
N THR A 297 -24.81 3.11 -14.40
CA THR A 297 -24.96 1.79 -13.76
C THR A 297 -23.88 0.85 -14.25
N ASP A 298 -23.21 0.16 -13.34
CA ASP A 298 -22.27 -0.90 -13.65
C ASP A 298 -22.59 -2.16 -12.87
N ARG A 299 -22.13 -3.33 -13.36
CA ARG A 299 -22.36 -4.62 -12.72
C ARG A 299 -21.06 -5.18 -12.16
N LEU A 300 -21.07 -5.63 -10.89
CA LEU A 300 -19.93 -6.22 -10.21
C LEU A 300 -20.40 -7.42 -9.37
N CYS A 301 -19.77 -8.58 -9.53
CA CYS A 301 -20.16 -9.83 -8.84
C CYS A 301 -21.66 -10.16 -8.98
N GLY A 302 -22.25 -9.94 -10.16
CA GLY A 302 -23.66 -10.20 -10.42
C GLY A 302 -24.64 -9.10 -10.00
N MET A 303 -24.20 -8.09 -9.24
CA MET A 303 -25.03 -7.00 -8.70
C MET A 303 -24.90 -5.71 -9.48
N ASP A 304 -25.98 -4.96 -9.60
CA ASP A 304 -26.04 -3.67 -10.29
C ASP A 304 -25.82 -2.52 -9.30
N PHE A 305 -24.80 -1.70 -9.57
CA PHE A 305 -24.43 -0.54 -8.75
C PHE A 305 -24.69 0.76 -9.49
N GLN A 306 -25.41 1.66 -8.83
CA GLN A 306 -25.53 3.06 -9.26
C GLN A 306 -24.27 3.82 -8.84
N ILE A 307 -23.68 4.55 -9.78
CA ILE A 307 -22.41 5.22 -9.58
C ILE A 307 -22.58 6.69 -9.94
N ALA A 308 -22.59 7.57 -8.94
CA ALA A 308 -22.55 9.02 -9.10
C ALA A 308 -21.09 9.52 -9.28
N ALA A 309 -20.91 10.81 -9.60
CA ALA A 309 -19.58 11.38 -9.77
C ALA A 309 -18.71 11.26 -8.50
N GLY A 310 -19.29 11.49 -7.33
CA GLY A 310 -18.61 11.42 -6.02
C GLY A 310 -18.45 10.00 -5.46
N SER A 311 -19.21 9.01 -5.97
CA SER A 311 -19.17 7.64 -5.45
C SER A 311 -17.82 6.98 -5.69
N PHE A 312 -17.27 6.33 -4.65
CA PHE A 312 -16.13 5.45 -4.85
C PHE A 312 -16.58 4.16 -5.56
N PHE A 313 -15.88 3.78 -6.57
CA PHE A 313 -16.03 2.52 -7.28
C PHE A 313 -14.68 2.14 -7.90
N GLN A 314 -14.28 0.90 -7.79
CA GLN A 314 -12.97 0.44 -8.24
C GLN A 314 -12.73 0.75 -9.73
N VAL A 315 -11.56 1.32 -10.03
CA VAL A 315 -11.26 1.79 -11.40
C VAL A 315 -10.92 0.67 -12.38
N ASN A 316 -10.54 -0.50 -11.89
CA ASN A 316 -10.36 -1.73 -12.65
C ASN A 316 -11.43 -2.73 -12.24
N ARG A 317 -12.58 -2.67 -12.92
CA ARG A 317 -13.77 -3.47 -12.60
C ARG A 317 -13.51 -4.98 -12.61
N ASN A 318 -12.72 -5.47 -13.58
CA ASN A 318 -12.48 -6.90 -13.71
C ASN A 318 -11.61 -7.43 -12.55
N MET A 319 -10.54 -6.72 -12.24
CA MET A 319 -9.70 -7.10 -11.10
C MET A 319 -10.42 -6.92 -9.76
N ALA A 320 -11.30 -5.91 -9.64
CA ALA A 320 -12.16 -5.74 -8.47
C ALA A 320 -13.11 -6.95 -8.27
N GLN A 321 -13.64 -7.49 -9.36
CA GLN A 321 -14.47 -8.69 -9.29
C GLN A 321 -13.69 -9.89 -8.73
N LEU A 322 -12.49 -10.16 -9.26
CA LEU A 322 -11.63 -11.25 -8.78
C LEU A 322 -11.25 -11.06 -7.30
N LEU A 323 -10.95 -9.83 -6.90
CA LEU A 323 -10.62 -9.48 -5.52
C LEU A 323 -11.81 -9.72 -4.58
N TYR A 324 -13.03 -9.30 -4.96
CA TYR A 324 -14.24 -9.47 -4.14
C TYR A 324 -14.69 -10.94 -4.08
N GLU A 325 -14.58 -11.69 -5.18
CA GLU A 325 -14.83 -13.13 -5.20
C GLU A 325 -13.87 -13.87 -4.27
N LYS A 326 -12.58 -13.48 -4.26
CA LYS A 326 -11.59 -14.02 -3.32
C LYS A 326 -11.94 -13.66 -1.88
N SER A 327 -12.29 -12.40 -1.61
CA SER A 327 -12.69 -11.94 -0.29
C SER A 327 -13.92 -12.70 0.22
N ARG A 328 -14.92 -12.94 -0.64
CA ARG A 328 -16.10 -13.75 -0.32
C ARG A 328 -15.72 -15.19 0.01
N SER A 329 -14.82 -15.79 -0.77
CA SER A 329 -14.37 -17.15 -0.51
C SER A 329 -13.62 -17.30 0.82
N LEU A 330 -12.85 -16.27 1.22
CA LEU A 330 -12.15 -16.26 2.51
C LEU A 330 -13.09 -15.93 3.69
N CYS A 331 -14.10 -15.10 3.47
CA CYS A 331 -15.08 -14.73 4.49
C CYS A 331 -16.00 -15.91 4.87
N GLU A 332 -16.36 -16.77 3.88
CA GLU A 332 -17.35 -17.84 4.04
C GLU A 332 -18.65 -17.33 4.71
N PRO A 333 -19.38 -16.39 4.08
CA PRO A 333 -20.46 -15.64 4.73
C PRO A 333 -21.71 -16.46 5.04
N SER A 334 -21.83 -17.71 4.56
CA SER A 334 -23.07 -18.50 4.65
C SER A 334 -23.58 -18.62 6.08
N GLY A 335 -24.80 -18.11 6.31
CA GLY A 335 -25.49 -18.13 7.59
C GLY A 335 -24.87 -17.24 8.68
N LYS A 336 -23.86 -16.42 8.36
CA LYS A 336 -23.09 -15.58 9.30
C LYS A 336 -23.58 -14.14 9.31
N THR A 337 -23.36 -13.46 10.43
CA THR A 337 -23.40 -12.00 10.54
C THR A 337 -22.03 -11.44 10.13
N VAL A 338 -21.99 -10.69 9.03
CA VAL A 338 -20.78 -10.07 8.47
C VAL A 338 -20.78 -8.58 8.78
N LEU A 339 -19.69 -8.09 9.38
CA LEU A 339 -19.45 -6.67 9.61
C LEU A 339 -18.45 -6.16 8.56
N ASP A 340 -18.88 -5.22 7.71
CA ASP A 340 -18.07 -4.60 6.65
C ASP A 340 -17.69 -3.17 7.09
N LEU A 341 -16.46 -3.01 7.59
CA LEU A 341 -15.94 -1.73 8.03
C LEU A 341 -15.23 -1.02 6.86
N TYR A 342 -15.54 0.25 6.67
CA TYR A 342 -15.17 1.06 5.51
C TYR A 342 -15.89 0.63 4.23
N CYS A 343 -17.19 0.33 4.32
CA CYS A 343 -17.95 -0.32 3.25
C CYS A 343 -18.17 0.53 1.99
N GLY A 344 -17.92 1.85 2.04
CA GLY A 344 -18.18 2.75 0.91
C GLY A 344 -19.64 2.69 0.46
N ALA A 345 -19.88 2.52 -0.84
CA ALA A 345 -21.22 2.31 -1.42
C ALA A 345 -21.73 0.86 -1.26
N GLY A 346 -21.20 0.11 -0.30
CA GLY A 346 -21.63 -1.24 0.03
C GLY A 346 -21.10 -2.33 -0.91
N THR A 347 -20.14 -2.02 -1.79
CA THR A 347 -19.75 -2.92 -2.89
C THR A 347 -19.23 -4.28 -2.43
N ILE A 348 -18.50 -4.36 -1.32
CA ILE A 348 -17.99 -5.62 -0.79
C ILE A 348 -19.07 -6.33 0.02
N GLY A 349 -19.66 -5.65 1.02
CA GLY A 349 -20.67 -6.22 1.90
C GLY A 349 -21.88 -6.78 1.15
N LEU A 350 -22.39 -6.06 0.14
CA LEU A 350 -23.53 -6.53 -0.65
C LEU A 350 -23.22 -7.83 -1.41
N THR A 351 -21.97 -8.03 -1.88
CA THR A 351 -21.60 -9.31 -2.52
C THR A 351 -21.61 -10.51 -1.55
N MET A 352 -21.63 -10.27 -0.25
CA MET A 352 -21.76 -11.30 0.81
C MET A 352 -23.23 -11.57 1.14
N ALA A 353 -24.13 -10.60 0.93
CA ALA A 353 -25.51 -10.61 1.43
C ALA A 353 -26.34 -11.77 0.91
N GLU A 354 -26.08 -12.24 -0.33
CA GLU A 354 -26.81 -13.39 -0.93
C GLU A 354 -26.78 -14.65 -0.05
N SER A 355 -25.67 -14.88 0.65
CA SER A 355 -25.50 -16.08 1.48
C SER A 355 -25.37 -15.77 2.98
N ALA A 356 -25.10 -14.53 3.35
CA ALA A 356 -25.00 -14.11 4.74
C ALA A 356 -26.36 -14.11 5.43
N LYS A 357 -26.38 -14.35 6.75
CA LYS A 357 -27.57 -14.13 7.59
C LYS A 357 -27.89 -12.64 7.69
N ARG A 358 -26.88 -11.80 7.84
CA ARG A 358 -26.97 -10.35 7.97
C ARG A 358 -25.66 -9.70 7.57
N VAL A 359 -25.72 -8.54 6.92
CA VAL A 359 -24.57 -7.70 6.64
C VAL A 359 -24.76 -6.35 7.36
N ILE A 360 -23.74 -5.88 8.05
CA ILE A 360 -23.70 -4.55 8.69
C ILE A 360 -22.55 -3.78 8.08
N GLY A 361 -22.84 -2.76 7.27
CA GLY A 361 -21.86 -1.87 6.67
C GLY A 361 -21.65 -0.61 7.51
N VAL A 362 -20.41 -0.18 7.67
CA VAL A 362 -20.04 1.08 8.34
C VAL A 362 -19.21 1.95 7.41
N GLU A 363 -19.64 3.20 7.22
CA GLU A 363 -18.96 4.18 6.37
C GLU A 363 -19.09 5.58 6.96
N ILE A 364 -18.04 6.38 6.88
CA ILE A 364 -18.01 7.73 7.46
C ILE A 364 -18.65 8.78 6.55
N VAL A 365 -18.71 8.51 5.24
CA VAL A 365 -19.22 9.46 4.24
C VAL A 365 -20.74 9.27 4.08
N PRO A 366 -21.58 10.25 4.49
CA PRO A 366 -23.06 10.10 4.44
C PRO A 366 -23.58 9.74 3.05
N GLN A 367 -23.07 10.37 1.99
CA GLN A 367 -23.49 10.09 0.62
C GLN A 367 -23.18 8.65 0.20
N ALA A 368 -22.07 8.08 0.64
CA ALA A 368 -21.72 6.69 0.33
C ALA A 368 -22.66 5.71 1.05
N VAL A 369 -23.08 6.03 2.27
CA VAL A 369 -24.11 5.27 3.00
C VAL A 369 -25.45 5.29 2.27
N GLU A 370 -25.90 6.47 1.80
CA GLU A 370 -27.11 6.57 0.97
C GLU A 370 -27.00 5.75 -0.32
N ASP A 371 -25.85 5.80 -0.97
CA ASP A 371 -25.58 5.01 -2.19
C ASP A 371 -25.61 3.50 -1.86
N ALA A 372 -25.10 3.07 -0.71
CA ALA A 372 -25.13 1.67 -0.27
C ALA A 372 -26.57 1.18 -0.04
N VAL A 373 -27.40 1.98 0.62
CA VAL A 373 -28.86 1.67 0.81
C VAL A 373 -29.56 1.52 -0.54
N LYS A 374 -29.38 2.48 -1.46
CA LYS A 374 -29.97 2.43 -2.81
C LYS A 374 -29.49 1.23 -3.62
N ASN A 375 -28.21 0.84 -3.44
CA ASN A 375 -27.65 -0.34 -4.09
C ASN A 375 -28.24 -1.64 -3.51
N ALA A 376 -28.48 -1.72 -2.19
CA ALA A 376 -29.17 -2.85 -1.56
C ALA A 376 -30.61 -2.99 -2.12
N GLU A 377 -31.39 -1.90 -2.09
CA GLU A 377 -32.77 -1.86 -2.63
C GLU A 377 -32.81 -2.29 -4.11
N ARG A 378 -31.90 -1.76 -4.94
CA ARG A 378 -31.81 -2.07 -6.37
C ARG A 378 -31.60 -3.56 -6.64
N ASN A 379 -30.86 -4.24 -5.77
CA ASN A 379 -30.55 -5.66 -5.90
C ASN A 379 -31.50 -6.56 -5.10
N GLY A 380 -32.56 -6.00 -4.47
CA GLY A 380 -33.52 -6.77 -3.68
C GLY A 380 -32.92 -7.38 -2.42
N ILE A 381 -31.89 -6.73 -1.83
CA ILE A 381 -31.21 -7.17 -0.63
C ILE A 381 -31.89 -6.52 0.59
N ASP A 382 -32.47 -7.32 1.45
CA ASP A 382 -33.20 -6.90 2.67
C ASP A 382 -32.46 -7.23 3.99
N ASN A 383 -31.38 -8.01 3.91
CA ASN A 383 -30.60 -8.44 5.05
C ASN A 383 -29.31 -7.61 5.24
N ALA A 384 -29.18 -6.46 4.61
CA ALA A 384 -28.07 -5.52 4.77
C ALA A 384 -28.53 -4.20 5.39
N GLU A 385 -27.80 -3.70 6.36
CA GLU A 385 -27.99 -2.39 6.98
C GLU A 385 -26.71 -1.58 6.94
N PHE A 386 -26.81 -0.25 6.87
CA PHE A 386 -25.67 0.65 6.76
C PHE A 386 -25.71 1.73 7.83
N ILE A 387 -24.57 1.97 8.47
CA ILE A 387 -24.38 2.92 9.57
C ILE A 387 -23.42 4.02 9.12
N CYS A 388 -23.86 5.28 9.23
CA CYS A 388 -23.01 6.43 8.99
C CYS A 388 -22.23 6.77 10.26
N GLY A 389 -20.90 6.59 10.22
CA GLY A 389 -20.02 6.88 11.34
C GLY A 389 -18.58 6.45 11.10
N SER A 390 -17.67 6.89 11.96
CA SER A 390 -16.29 6.39 11.89
C SER A 390 -16.25 4.91 12.27
N ALA A 391 -15.39 4.13 11.63
CA ALA A 391 -15.30 2.70 11.90
C ALA A 391 -14.98 2.37 13.38
N PRO A 392 -14.06 3.08 14.08
CA PRO A 392 -13.84 2.87 15.50
C PRO A 392 -15.08 3.13 16.37
N ASP A 393 -15.74 4.27 16.18
CA ASP A 393 -16.89 4.65 17.02
C ASP A 393 -18.09 3.74 16.78
N ALA A 394 -18.38 3.45 15.52
CA ALA A 394 -19.49 2.57 15.15
C ALA A 394 -19.24 1.12 15.62
N ALA A 395 -18.01 0.61 15.51
CA ALA A 395 -17.67 -0.73 16.01
C ALA A 395 -17.85 -0.81 17.53
N ALA A 396 -17.41 0.19 18.30
CA ALA A 396 -17.61 0.26 19.74
C ALA A 396 -19.12 0.28 20.11
N ALA A 397 -19.89 1.14 19.45
CA ALA A 397 -21.34 1.25 19.67
C ALA A 397 -22.11 -0.06 19.33
N LEU A 398 -21.70 -0.77 18.27
CA LEU A 398 -22.27 -2.07 17.92
C LEU A 398 -21.99 -3.13 18.98
N LEU A 399 -20.76 -3.10 19.51
CA LEU A 399 -20.35 -4.00 20.58
C LEU A 399 -21.12 -3.74 21.88
N GLU A 400 -21.30 -2.47 22.28
CA GLU A 400 -22.12 -2.06 23.44
C GLU A 400 -23.59 -2.51 23.30
N ARG A 401 -24.11 -2.54 22.08
CA ARG A 401 -25.47 -3.04 21.76
C ARG A 401 -25.56 -4.56 21.75
N GLY A 402 -24.46 -5.27 22.05
CA GLY A 402 -24.41 -6.73 22.09
C GLY A 402 -24.46 -7.40 20.71
N ILE A 403 -24.14 -6.67 19.65
CA ILE A 403 -24.06 -7.23 18.29
C ILE A 403 -22.85 -8.17 18.23
N LYS A 404 -23.07 -9.36 17.71
CA LYS A 404 -22.02 -10.35 17.42
C LYS A 404 -21.74 -10.36 15.92
N ALA A 405 -20.46 -10.32 15.56
CA ALA A 405 -20.00 -10.50 14.19
C ALA A 405 -19.26 -11.84 14.08
N ASP A 406 -19.74 -12.73 13.21
CA ASP A 406 -19.09 -14.03 12.96
C ASP A 406 -17.88 -13.86 12.03
N ALA A 407 -17.95 -12.87 11.14
CA ALA A 407 -16.86 -12.48 10.27
C ALA A 407 -16.79 -10.95 10.16
N VAL A 408 -15.58 -10.41 10.00
CA VAL A 408 -15.33 -8.99 9.79
C VAL A 408 -14.55 -8.80 8.49
N ILE A 409 -14.95 -7.84 7.68
CA ILE A 409 -14.23 -7.39 6.48
C ILE A 409 -13.74 -5.98 6.73
N VAL A 410 -12.51 -5.70 6.38
CA VAL A 410 -11.93 -4.35 6.46
C VAL A 410 -11.24 -4.00 5.15
N ASP A 411 -11.54 -2.81 4.61
CA ASP A 411 -10.86 -2.19 3.45
C ASP A 411 -10.47 -0.75 3.83
N PRO A 412 -9.52 -0.58 4.76
CA PRO A 412 -9.19 0.73 5.30
C PRO A 412 -8.43 1.59 4.30
N PRO A 413 -8.39 2.92 4.50
CA PRO A 413 -7.54 3.81 3.72
C PRO A 413 -6.04 3.47 3.95
N ARG A 414 -5.15 4.08 3.16
CA ARG A 414 -3.68 3.84 3.20
C ARG A 414 -3.03 3.90 4.59
N LYS A 415 -3.68 4.50 5.57
CA LYS A 415 -3.17 4.56 6.96
C LYS A 415 -3.29 3.22 7.69
N GLY A 416 -4.09 2.30 7.18
CA GLY A 416 -4.48 1.06 7.86
C GLY A 416 -5.47 1.33 8.99
N LEU A 417 -5.59 0.37 9.90
CA LEU A 417 -6.45 0.45 11.07
C LEU A 417 -5.75 1.19 12.22
N THR A 418 -6.55 1.73 13.13
CA THR A 418 -6.03 2.24 14.40
C THR A 418 -5.87 1.09 15.40
N PRO A 419 -4.91 1.17 16.34
CA PRO A 419 -4.73 0.14 17.36
C PRO A 419 -6.02 -0.19 18.12
N GLU A 420 -6.78 0.84 18.48
CA GLU A 420 -8.04 0.71 19.22
C GLU A 420 -9.10 -0.08 18.42
N LEU A 421 -9.18 0.15 17.10
CA LEU A 421 -10.11 -0.61 16.25
C LEU A 421 -9.66 -2.07 16.11
N ILE A 422 -8.35 -2.33 16.00
CA ILE A 422 -7.81 -3.69 15.97
C ILE A 422 -8.19 -4.43 17.27
N ASP A 423 -8.02 -3.78 18.43
CA ASP A 423 -8.38 -4.35 19.74
C ASP A 423 -9.90 -4.59 19.85
N THR A 424 -10.72 -3.65 19.37
CA THR A 424 -12.21 -3.81 19.33
C THR A 424 -12.61 -4.98 18.44
N ILE A 425 -11.99 -5.16 17.29
CA ILE A 425 -12.27 -6.30 16.40
C ILE A 425 -11.80 -7.61 17.04
N ALA A 426 -10.53 -7.68 17.44
CA ALA A 426 -9.89 -8.92 17.86
C ALA A 426 -10.39 -9.43 19.23
N SER A 427 -10.58 -8.52 20.19
CA SER A 427 -10.94 -8.86 21.57
C SER A 427 -12.43 -8.63 21.85
N GLY A 428 -13.03 -7.59 21.26
CA GLY A 428 -14.44 -7.24 21.46
C GLY A 428 -15.37 -8.15 20.68
N PHE A 429 -15.39 -8.07 19.35
CA PHE A 429 -16.19 -8.98 18.51
C PHE A 429 -15.62 -10.38 18.50
N ALA A 430 -14.30 -10.48 18.52
CA ALA A 430 -13.56 -11.75 18.51
C ALA A 430 -14.04 -12.74 17.42
N PRO A 431 -14.20 -12.28 16.15
CA PRO A 431 -14.76 -13.10 15.09
C PRO A 431 -13.85 -14.28 14.76
N GLU A 432 -14.41 -15.35 14.21
CA GLU A 432 -13.60 -16.47 13.74
C GLU A 432 -12.72 -16.10 12.54
N ARG A 433 -13.21 -15.15 11.71
CA ARG A 433 -12.59 -14.75 10.45
C ARG A 433 -12.55 -13.24 10.31
N ILE A 434 -11.39 -12.73 9.92
CA ILE A 434 -11.23 -11.33 9.50
C ILE A 434 -10.62 -11.34 8.10
N VAL A 435 -11.32 -10.77 7.11
CA VAL A 435 -10.80 -10.57 5.77
C VAL A 435 -10.27 -9.15 5.69
N TYR A 436 -8.96 -9.02 5.52
CA TYR A 436 -8.29 -7.72 5.40
C TYR A 436 -7.93 -7.46 3.94
N ILE A 437 -8.46 -6.38 3.36
CA ILE A 437 -8.13 -5.86 2.03
C ILE A 437 -7.27 -4.61 2.24
N SER A 438 -6.18 -4.46 1.48
CA SER A 438 -5.26 -3.33 1.67
C SER A 438 -4.60 -2.90 0.37
N CYS A 439 -4.56 -1.59 0.15
CA CYS A 439 -3.80 -0.96 -0.94
C CYS A 439 -2.35 -0.61 -0.55
N ASP A 440 -1.92 -0.87 0.70
CA ASP A 440 -0.56 -0.63 1.17
C ASP A 440 -0.01 -1.81 1.98
N PRO A 441 0.90 -2.62 1.41
CA PRO A 441 1.45 -3.79 2.07
C PRO A 441 2.21 -3.49 3.38
N ALA A 442 2.76 -2.28 3.54
CA ALA A 442 3.53 -1.95 4.73
C ALA A 442 2.62 -1.69 5.94
N THR A 443 1.52 -0.95 5.73
CA THR A 443 0.50 -0.75 6.77
C THR A 443 -0.23 -2.04 7.08
N LEU A 444 -0.55 -2.85 6.06
CA LEU A 444 -1.10 -4.20 6.26
C LEU A 444 -0.20 -5.02 7.19
N ALA A 445 1.08 -5.15 6.86
CA ALA A 445 2.02 -5.95 7.64
C ALA A 445 2.13 -5.49 9.11
N ARG A 446 2.08 -4.16 9.36
CA ARG A 446 2.03 -3.58 10.70
C ARG A 446 0.77 -4.03 11.47
N ASP A 447 -0.38 -3.94 10.82
CA ASP A 447 -1.68 -4.27 11.44
C ASP A 447 -1.80 -5.78 11.69
N LEU A 448 -1.34 -6.61 10.74
CA LEU A 448 -1.29 -8.07 10.90
C LEU A 448 -0.41 -8.49 12.09
N LYS A 449 0.70 -7.80 12.34
CA LYS A 449 1.54 -8.04 13.52
C LYS A 449 0.77 -7.82 14.83
N GLN A 450 -0.07 -6.78 14.90
CA GLN A 450 -0.89 -6.52 16.08
C GLN A 450 -1.98 -7.59 16.22
N PHE A 451 -2.70 -7.94 15.16
CA PHE A 451 -3.67 -9.04 15.19
C PHE A 451 -3.04 -10.38 15.62
N SER A 452 -1.82 -10.65 15.16
CA SER A 452 -1.09 -11.87 15.55
C SER A 452 -0.81 -11.89 17.05
N SER A 453 -0.49 -10.74 17.66
CA SER A 453 -0.31 -10.65 19.13
C SER A 453 -1.62 -10.81 19.93
N LEU A 454 -2.77 -10.68 19.26
CA LEU A 454 -4.12 -10.84 19.83
C LEU A 454 -4.75 -12.20 19.49
N GLY A 455 -3.95 -13.18 19.07
CA GLY A 455 -4.39 -14.56 18.87
C GLY A 455 -5.01 -14.86 17.49
N TYR A 456 -4.60 -14.13 16.45
CA TYR A 456 -4.97 -14.44 15.06
C TYR A 456 -3.76 -14.92 14.26
N SER A 457 -3.94 -15.95 13.43
CA SER A 457 -2.93 -16.37 12.44
C SER A 457 -3.25 -15.83 11.06
N VAL A 458 -2.20 -15.66 10.27
CA VAL A 458 -2.25 -15.36 8.83
C VAL A 458 -1.36 -16.36 8.13
N ASP A 459 -1.95 -17.24 7.33
CA ASP A 459 -1.21 -18.31 6.64
C ASP A 459 -0.92 -17.94 5.19
N ASP A 460 -1.89 -17.33 4.52
CA ASP A 460 -1.84 -16.99 3.11
C ASP A 460 -2.14 -15.51 2.85
N VAL A 461 -1.37 -14.91 1.95
CA VAL A 461 -1.51 -13.52 1.51
C VAL A 461 -1.62 -13.51 -0.01
N TYR A 462 -2.67 -12.88 -0.55
CA TYR A 462 -3.04 -12.87 -1.96
C TYR A 462 -2.90 -11.47 -2.55
N PRO A 463 -1.83 -11.16 -3.29
CA PRO A 463 -1.69 -9.90 -4.00
C PRO A 463 -2.55 -9.87 -5.28
N PHE A 464 -3.08 -8.68 -5.62
CA PHE A 464 -3.88 -8.42 -6.83
C PHE A 464 -3.34 -7.21 -7.58
N ASP A 465 -3.22 -7.31 -8.90
CA ASP A 465 -2.82 -6.18 -9.73
C ASP A 465 -4.05 -5.39 -10.24
N LEU A 466 -4.63 -4.55 -9.37
CA LEU A 466 -5.70 -3.63 -9.76
C LEU A 466 -5.20 -2.46 -10.62
N PHE A 467 -3.91 -2.19 -10.57
CA PHE A 467 -3.30 -1.01 -11.19
C PHE A 467 -2.08 -1.37 -12.05
N PRO A 468 -2.26 -2.17 -13.14
CA PRO A 468 -1.19 -2.47 -14.08
C PRO A 468 -0.43 -1.22 -14.54
N ARG A 469 0.88 -1.37 -14.74
CA ARG A 469 1.84 -0.32 -15.13
C ARG A 469 2.11 0.74 -14.06
N THR A 470 1.60 0.54 -12.84
CA THR A 470 1.89 1.39 -11.67
C THR A 470 2.57 0.58 -10.56
N SER A 471 3.14 1.26 -9.58
CA SER A 471 3.76 0.60 -8.42
C SER A 471 2.76 0.10 -7.37
N HIS A 472 1.46 0.30 -7.56
CA HIS A 472 0.43 -0.11 -6.59
C HIS A 472 0.13 -1.60 -6.70
N VAL A 473 -0.15 -2.20 -5.55
CA VAL A 473 -0.63 -3.58 -5.42
C VAL A 473 -1.71 -3.61 -4.32
N GLU A 474 -2.83 -4.27 -4.61
CA GLU A 474 -3.84 -4.59 -3.61
C GLU A 474 -3.52 -5.95 -3.01
N THR A 475 -3.89 -6.16 -1.76
CA THR A 475 -3.58 -7.39 -1.06
C THR A 475 -4.78 -7.83 -0.25
N VAL A 476 -5.13 -9.11 -0.32
CA VAL A 476 -6.18 -9.71 0.50
C VAL A 476 -5.57 -10.81 1.35
N CYS A 477 -5.93 -10.88 2.62
CA CYS A 477 -5.57 -11.99 3.48
C CYS A 477 -6.72 -12.34 4.44
N LEU A 478 -6.69 -13.59 4.90
CA LEU A 478 -7.55 -14.09 5.96
C LEU A 478 -6.74 -14.13 7.26
N LEU A 479 -7.32 -13.56 8.32
CA LEU A 479 -6.88 -13.79 9.68
C LEU A 479 -7.87 -14.75 10.33
N SER A 480 -7.36 -15.87 10.83
CA SER A 480 -8.13 -16.90 11.51
C SER A 480 -7.83 -16.86 13.00
N LYS A 481 -8.89 -16.90 13.82
CA LYS A 481 -8.72 -16.92 15.27
C LYS A 481 -8.08 -18.24 15.69
N LEU A 482 -7.00 -18.17 16.45
CA LEU A 482 -6.37 -19.33 17.04
C LEU A 482 -7.27 -19.85 18.17
N HIS A 483 -7.75 -21.09 18.05
CA HIS A 483 -8.45 -21.76 19.14
C HIS A 483 -7.41 -22.34 20.10
N GLU A 484 -7.57 -22.09 21.39
CA GLU A 484 -6.81 -22.85 22.38
C GLU A 484 -7.07 -24.35 22.13
N ALA A 485 -6.02 -25.11 21.96
CA ALA A 485 -6.13 -26.55 21.78
C ALA A 485 -6.80 -27.14 23.02
N LYS A 486 -8.05 -27.62 22.88
CA LYS A 486 -8.80 -28.27 23.96
C LYS A 486 -8.15 -29.58 24.43
N HIS A 487 -7.12 -30.05 23.73
CA HIS A 487 -6.34 -31.23 24.07
C HIS A 487 -4.87 -30.93 23.98
N HIS A 488 -4.21 -30.73 25.11
CA HIS A 488 -2.75 -30.80 25.20
C HIS A 488 -2.37 -32.27 25.00
N ILE A 489 -1.80 -32.59 23.84
CA ILE A 489 -1.08 -33.84 23.66
C ILE A 489 0.28 -33.60 24.31
N ASN A 490 0.47 -34.17 25.50
CA ASN A 490 1.81 -34.26 26.09
C ASN A 490 2.63 -35.23 25.23
N VAL A 491 3.36 -34.71 24.27
CA VAL A 491 4.39 -35.48 23.57
C VAL A 491 5.58 -35.58 24.52
N LYS A 492 5.73 -36.72 25.20
CA LYS A 492 7.01 -37.08 25.80
C LYS A 492 7.97 -37.34 24.63
N VAL A 493 8.82 -36.38 24.34
CA VAL A 493 9.98 -36.61 23.48
C VAL A 493 11.04 -37.25 24.38
N ASP A 494 11.36 -38.51 24.14
CA ASP A 494 12.53 -39.13 24.73
C ASP A 494 13.77 -38.43 24.13
N MET A 495 14.48 -37.69 24.98
CA MET A 495 15.62 -36.85 24.58
C MET A 495 16.87 -37.65 24.19
N ASP A 496 16.81 -38.97 24.30
CA ASP A 496 17.97 -39.84 24.01
C ASP A 496 18.16 -40.13 22.50
N GLU A 497 17.24 -39.69 21.61
CA GLU A 497 17.34 -39.90 20.15
C GLU A 497 17.66 -38.63 19.33
N LEU A 498 17.86 -37.48 19.96
CA LEU A 498 18.24 -36.25 19.26
C LEU A 498 19.70 -35.91 19.59
N GLU A 499 20.61 -36.20 18.67
CA GLU A 499 21.94 -35.57 18.65
C GLU A 499 21.78 -34.04 18.46
N LEU A 500 21.83 -33.30 19.58
CA LEU A 500 21.87 -31.83 19.58
C LEU A 500 23.18 -31.37 18.92
N THR A 501 23.05 -30.66 17.81
CA THR A 501 24.20 -29.98 17.19
C THR A 501 24.73 -28.89 18.12
N SER A 502 26.06 -28.66 18.15
CA SER A 502 26.77 -27.72 19.03
C SER A 502 26.32 -26.23 18.94
N ALA A 503 25.30 -25.93 18.13
CA ALA A 503 24.68 -24.60 18.00
C ALA A 503 23.47 -24.35 18.92
N GLU A 504 22.90 -25.41 19.53
CA GLU A 504 21.64 -25.31 20.31
C GLU A 504 21.84 -25.27 21.84
N ALA A 505 23.06 -25.49 22.35
CA ALA A 505 23.36 -25.52 23.77
C ALA A 505 24.05 -24.23 24.27
N LYS A 506 23.49 -23.06 24.01
CA LYS A 506 23.99 -21.79 24.57
C LYS A 506 23.12 -21.32 25.72
N ALA A 507 23.55 -21.55 26.97
CA ALA A 507 22.89 -20.96 28.14
C ALA A 507 22.85 -19.44 28.04
N THR A 508 21.73 -18.87 28.43
CA THR A 508 21.51 -17.41 28.50
C THR A 508 22.32 -16.83 29.69
N TYR A 509 22.55 -15.52 29.66
CA TYR A 509 23.19 -14.82 30.78
C TYR A 509 22.45 -15.02 32.10
N LYS A 510 21.13 -15.05 32.04
CA LYS A 510 20.27 -15.22 33.20
C LYS A 510 20.40 -16.62 33.81
N GLU A 511 20.49 -17.66 33.01
CA GLU A 511 20.71 -19.04 33.49
C GLU A 511 22.06 -19.22 34.15
N ILE A 512 23.12 -18.59 33.60
CA ILE A 512 24.45 -18.60 34.21
C ILE A 512 24.45 -17.81 35.53
N GLU A 513 23.79 -16.68 35.62
CA GLU A 513 23.63 -15.84 36.82
C GLU A 513 22.91 -16.62 37.93
N GLU A 514 21.75 -17.23 37.60
CA GLU A 514 20.93 -18.01 38.52
C GLU A 514 21.71 -19.24 39.03
N TRP A 515 22.40 -19.95 38.16
CA TRP A 515 23.22 -21.09 38.51
C TRP A 515 24.36 -20.71 39.47
N VAL A 516 25.11 -19.64 39.20
CA VAL A 516 26.16 -19.14 40.08
C VAL A 516 25.62 -18.70 41.43
N GLN A 517 24.46 -18.02 41.44
CA GLN A 517 23.80 -17.60 42.68
C GLN A 517 23.39 -18.80 43.54
N GLU A 518 22.89 -19.86 42.92
CA GLU A 518 22.45 -21.09 43.61
C GLU A 518 23.62 -21.91 44.18
N HIS A 519 24.73 -22.04 43.41
CA HIS A 519 25.85 -22.93 43.78
C HIS A 519 26.95 -22.23 44.57
N TYR A 520 27.11 -20.93 44.39
CA TYR A 520 28.19 -20.15 45.01
C TYR A 520 27.70 -19.06 45.98
N GLY A 521 26.39 -18.75 46.00
CA GLY A 521 25.79 -17.84 46.95
C GLY A 521 26.06 -16.33 46.70
N PHE A 522 26.63 -15.96 45.55
CA PHE A 522 26.91 -14.57 45.19
C PHE A 522 26.49 -14.25 43.75
N HIS A 523 26.14 -12.97 43.53
CA HIS A 523 25.67 -12.47 42.25
C HIS A 523 26.86 -12.16 41.29
N VAL A 524 26.71 -12.55 40.01
CA VAL A 524 27.59 -12.15 38.91
C VAL A 524 26.82 -11.27 37.93
N THR A 525 27.50 -10.29 37.34
CA THR A 525 26.88 -9.36 36.39
C THR A 525 27.09 -9.86 34.97
N ASN A 526 26.25 -9.38 34.04
CA ASN A 526 26.40 -9.64 32.61
C ASN A 526 27.81 -9.28 32.09
N LEU A 527 28.44 -8.24 32.65
CA LEU A 527 29.78 -7.83 32.32
C LEU A 527 30.81 -8.89 32.74
N ASN A 528 30.67 -9.47 33.95
CA ASN A 528 31.52 -10.53 34.44
C ASN A 528 31.43 -11.78 33.55
N ILE A 529 30.22 -12.17 33.18
CA ILE A 529 29.94 -13.32 32.29
C ILE A 529 30.54 -13.08 30.91
N ALA A 530 30.36 -11.88 30.32
CA ALA A 530 30.93 -11.50 29.03
C ALA A 530 32.46 -11.58 29.02
N GLN A 531 33.13 -11.07 30.07
CA GLN A 531 34.56 -11.10 30.19
C GLN A 531 35.12 -12.55 30.26
N VAL A 532 34.43 -13.44 30.97
CA VAL A 532 34.84 -14.85 31.08
C VAL A 532 34.55 -15.59 29.77
N LYS A 533 33.39 -15.39 29.14
CA LYS A 533 33.08 -15.95 27.81
C LYS A 533 34.10 -15.51 26.76
N GLN A 534 34.50 -14.24 26.75
CA GLN A 534 35.53 -13.72 25.84
C GLN A 534 36.89 -14.36 26.08
N LYS A 535 37.27 -14.59 27.35
CA LYS A 535 38.51 -15.28 27.72
C LYS A 535 38.58 -16.71 27.15
N HIS A 536 37.44 -17.39 27.04
CA HIS A 536 37.32 -18.75 26.49
C HIS A 536 36.97 -18.78 24.99
N GLY A 537 37.06 -17.62 24.27
CA GLY A 537 36.87 -17.57 22.82
C GLY A 537 35.42 -17.67 22.37
N ILE A 538 34.44 -17.56 23.28
CA ILE A 538 33.02 -17.55 22.95
C ILE A 538 32.69 -16.17 22.41
N ILE A 539 32.48 -16.08 21.09
CA ILE A 539 32.18 -14.80 20.39
C ILE A 539 30.76 -14.40 20.66
N GLU A 540 30.57 -13.25 21.31
CA GLU A 540 29.30 -12.60 21.51
C GLU A 540 29.12 -11.42 20.53
N ARG A 541 27.85 -11.02 20.22
CA ARG A 541 27.56 -9.88 19.37
C ARG A 541 28.19 -8.61 19.97
N GLU A 542 28.90 -7.83 19.17
CA GLU A 542 29.45 -6.53 19.58
C GLU A 542 28.37 -5.61 20.15
N ASN A 543 28.60 -5.11 21.36
CA ASN A 543 27.73 -4.14 22.02
C ASN A 543 27.78 -2.79 21.30
N TYR A 544 26.64 -2.25 20.88
CA TYR A 544 26.50 -0.98 20.15
C TYR A 544 26.86 0.28 20.97
N ASN A 545 27.02 0.17 22.30
CA ASN A 545 27.40 1.27 23.19
C ASN A 545 28.89 1.18 23.56
N LYS A 546 29.77 1.57 22.64
CA LYS A 546 31.18 1.82 22.98
C LYS A 546 31.31 3.11 23.80
N PRO A 547 32.07 3.12 24.91
CA PRO A 547 32.31 4.34 25.69
C PRO A 547 33.03 5.41 24.86
N LYS A 548 32.64 6.66 25.04
CA LYS A 548 33.12 7.83 24.27
C LYS A 548 34.56 8.29 24.57
N SER A 549 35.34 7.53 25.37
CA SER A 549 36.75 7.89 25.64
C SER A 549 37.62 6.63 25.73
N GLU A 550 38.79 6.67 25.11
CA GLU A 550 39.79 5.60 25.04
C GLU A 550 40.50 5.27 26.40
N ASN A 551 40.17 5.96 27.48
CA ASN A 551 40.87 5.84 28.77
C ASN A 551 40.05 5.23 29.93
N ASN A 552 38.89 4.61 29.70
CA ASN A 552 38.16 3.92 30.74
C ASN A 552 38.65 2.45 30.85
N ARG A 553 39.54 2.17 31.78
CA ARG A 553 39.86 0.80 32.22
C ARG A 553 38.58 0.23 32.86
N GLN A 554 37.94 -0.72 32.20
CA GLN A 554 36.87 -1.51 32.81
C GLN A 554 37.49 -2.36 33.92
N PRO A 555 36.87 -2.44 35.13
CA PRO A 555 37.36 -3.32 36.19
C PRO A 555 37.29 -4.78 35.70
N GLY A 556 38.39 -5.52 35.88
CA GLY A 556 38.44 -6.94 35.54
C GLY A 556 37.53 -7.76 36.46
N CYS A 557 37.05 -8.90 35.95
CA CYS A 557 36.26 -9.83 36.76
C CYS A 557 37.12 -10.40 37.91
N PRO A 558 36.67 -10.35 39.20
CA PRO A 558 37.36 -10.95 40.32
C PRO A 558 37.57 -12.46 40.14
N GLU A 559 38.71 -12.99 40.59
CA GLU A 559 39.08 -14.40 40.36
C GLU A 559 38.06 -15.42 40.89
N GLU A 560 37.41 -15.12 42.05
CA GLU A 560 36.34 -15.97 42.59
C GLU A 560 35.15 -16.05 41.65
N LYS A 561 34.77 -14.92 41.02
CA LYS A 561 33.67 -14.86 40.06
C LYS A 561 34.05 -15.50 38.73
N VAL A 562 35.31 -15.39 38.30
CA VAL A 562 35.82 -16.08 37.11
C VAL A 562 35.63 -17.58 37.24
N LYS A 563 36.06 -18.16 38.39
CA LYS A 563 35.95 -19.59 38.64
C LYS A 563 34.49 -20.06 38.65
N ALA A 564 33.62 -19.34 39.35
CA ALA A 564 32.20 -19.70 39.42
C ALA A 564 31.48 -19.64 38.05
N ILE A 565 31.83 -18.64 37.21
CA ILE A 565 31.30 -18.54 35.85
C ILE A 565 31.88 -19.63 34.95
N GLU A 566 33.19 -19.99 35.07
CA GLU A 566 33.79 -21.09 34.32
C GLU A 566 33.13 -22.43 34.66
N ASP A 567 32.80 -22.68 35.93
CA ASP A 567 32.11 -23.88 36.37
C ASP A 567 30.65 -23.92 35.85
N ALA A 568 29.95 -22.77 35.82
CA ALA A 568 28.66 -22.68 35.17
C ALA A 568 28.73 -22.92 33.65
N LEU A 569 29.74 -22.37 32.96
CA LEU A 569 29.94 -22.61 31.53
C LEU A 569 30.23 -24.07 31.20
N ARG A 570 30.97 -24.79 32.10
CA ARG A 570 31.17 -26.25 31.98
C ARG A 570 29.88 -27.02 32.22
N HIS A 571 29.09 -26.64 33.23
CA HIS A 571 27.80 -27.25 33.49
C HIS A 571 26.88 -27.18 32.27
N PHE A 572 26.84 -26.02 31.61
CA PHE A 572 26.08 -25.81 30.40
C PHE A 572 26.80 -26.23 29.10
N GLN A 573 27.91 -26.99 29.20
CA GLN A 573 28.71 -27.50 28.08
C GLN A 573 29.14 -26.42 27.05
N MET A 574 29.39 -25.21 27.53
CA MET A 574 29.82 -24.09 26.69
C MET A 574 31.36 -23.99 26.58
N ILE A 575 32.13 -24.57 27.51
CA ILE A 575 33.59 -24.68 27.52
C ILE A 575 34.01 -26.06 28.04
#